data_5edf25a8c277f9b244f6747cf22984ae
#
_entry.id   5edf25a8c277f9b244f6747cf22984ae
#
_cell.length_a   1.000
_cell.length_b   1.000
_cell.length_c   1.000
_cell.angle_alpha   90.00
_cell.angle_beta   90.00
_cell.angle_gamma   90.00
#
_symmetry.space_group_name_H-M   'P 1'
#
loop_
_entity.id
_entity.type
_entity.pdbx_description
1 polymer ?
#
loop_
_entity_poly.entity_id
_entity_poly.type
_entity_poly.pdbx_seq_one_letter_code
_entity_poly.pdbx_strand_id
1 'polypeptide(L)'
;MKQIFKKVSSLCTVLLMMAVLTLTGVSSVWAADEVDDTVKQTLVTTAEGLTDTIIALSDEDIENYTKSSDEFTVGAMTAWAGSKDEVGALKERTGETEVKASDDGYTVTVPVSFEKADANFVYIFDASTGAPTSLTVDVQYSMAETLRRAVMNTIMGIAIVFIVLIFLSFLIYLFRFIPNPEAKKKAQAAAAPAPAS
;
A
#
# COMPACT_ATOMS: atom_id res chain seq x y z
N MET A 1 12.54 -3.67 30.85
CA MET A 1 13.32 -2.49 30.46
C MET A 1 14.78 -2.80 30.05
N LYS A 2 15.60 -3.54 30.77
CA LYS A 2 17.01 -3.81 30.38
C LYS A 2 17.20 -4.68 29.13
N GLN A 3 16.27 -5.57 28.82
CA GLN A 3 16.36 -6.45 27.65
C GLN A 3 15.99 -5.71 26.34
N ILE A 4 15.02 -4.80 26.41
CA ILE A 4 14.59 -3.97 25.29
C ILE A 4 15.71 -3.01 24.88
N PHE A 5 16.37 -2.40 25.85
CA PHE A 5 17.54 -1.53 25.62
C PHE A 5 18.71 -2.27 24.92
N LYS A 6 18.91 -3.56 25.22
CA LYS A 6 19.95 -4.36 24.54
C LYS A 6 19.61 -4.67 23.10
N LYS A 7 18.32 -4.95 22.77
CA LYS A 7 17.88 -5.22 21.40
C LYS A 7 17.87 -3.94 20.56
N VAL A 8 17.39 -2.83 21.13
CA VAL A 8 17.43 -1.50 20.48
C VAL A 8 18.88 -1.05 20.26
N SER A 9 19.77 -1.26 21.22
CA SER A 9 21.20 -0.97 21.07
C SER A 9 21.84 -1.84 19.98
N SER A 10 21.42 -3.10 19.82
CA SER A 10 21.91 -3.99 18.78
C SER A 10 21.44 -3.54 17.38
N LEU A 11 20.19 -3.14 17.25
CA LEU A 11 19.64 -2.62 15.98
C LEU A 11 20.32 -1.30 15.59
N CYS A 12 20.46 -0.38 16.54
CA CYS A 12 21.20 0.87 16.36
C CYS A 12 22.67 0.64 16.02
N THR A 13 23.30 -0.39 16.59
CA THR A 13 24.71 -0.70 16.32
C THR A 13 24.89 -1.30 14.94
N VAL A 14 23.95 -2.12 14.46
CA VAL A 14 23.94 -2.64 13.09
C VAL A 14 23.69 -1.50 12.10
N LEU A 15 22.74 -0.61 12.35
CA LEU A 15 22.50 0.59 11.54
C LEU A 15 23.70 1.55 11.57
N LEU A 16 24.36 1.72 12.69
CA LEU A 16 25.55 2.59 12.82
C LEU A 16 26.82 1.97 12.24
N MET A 17 26.96 0.64 12.27
CA MET A 17 28.05 -0.04 11.54
C MET A 17 27.87 0.02 10.03
N MET A 18 26.63 0.04 9.52
CA MET A 18 26.36 0.26 8.09
C MET A 18 26.61 1.69 7.64
N ALA A 19 26.41 2.69 8.49
CA ALA A 19 26.71 4.10 8.18
C ALA A 19 28.22 4.40 8.09
N VAL A 20 29.10 3.51 8.58
CA VAL A 20 30.57 3.70 8.58
C VAL A 20 31.24 3.06 7.34
N LEU A 21 30.51 2.28 6.53
CA LEU A 21 30.98 1.92 5.19
C LEU A 21 30.80 3.13 4.25
N THR A 22 31.53 4.20 4.55
CA THR A 22 31.72 5.30 3.61
C THR A 22 32.28 4.73 2.32
N LEU A 23 31.47 4.75 1.28
CA LEU A 23 31.90 4.63 -0.12
C LEU A 23 32.88 5.79 -0.42
N THR A 24 34.12 5.63 0.04
CA THR A 24 35.19 6.51 -0.39
C THR A 24 35.52 6.14 -1.83
N GLY A 25 34.99 6.93 -2.74
CA GLY A 25 35.48 7.02 -4.09
C GLY A 25 34.64 6.37 -5.18
N VAL A 26 33.39 6.75 -5.29
CA VAL A 26 32.70 6.57 -6.58
C VAL A 26 32.53 7.93 -7.22
N SER A 27 33.51 8.24 -8.08
CA SER A 27 33.35 9.34 -9.05
C SER A 27 32.15 9.00 -9.95
N SER A 28 31.19 9.89 -10.01
CA SER A 28 30.06 9.87 -10.90
C SER A 28 30.47 9.59 -12.34
N VAL A 29 30.28 8.37 -12.80
CA VAL A 29 30.23 8.08 -14.23
C VAL A 29 28.79 7.77 -14.58
N TRP A 30 28.16 8.69 -15.27
CA TRP A 30 26.87 8.52 -15.91
C TRP A 30 27.00 7.44 -16.99
N ALA A 31 26.67 6.22 -16.65
CA ALA A 31 26.28 5.17 -17.59
C ALA A 31 25.20 4.36 -16.89
N ALA A 32 23.98 4.45 -17.39
CA ALA A 32 22.92 3.51 -17.04
C ALA A 32 23.43 2.09 -17.27
N ASP A 33 23.16 1.18 -16.32
CA ASP A 33 23.04 -0.26 -16.46
C ASP A 33 24.01 -1.19 -15.72
N GLU A 34 25.05 -0.78 -15.02
CA GLU A 34 25.74 -1.74 -14.15
C GLU A 34 26.04 -1.14 -12.78
N VAL A 35 25.29 -1.60 -11.79
CA VAL A 35 25.63 -1.36 -10.37
C VAL A 35 26.92 -2.15 -10.09
N ASP A 36 27.94 -1.51 -9.55
CA ASP A 36 29.17 -2.19 -9.12
C ASP A 36 28.86 -3.42 -8.26
N ASP A 37 29.47 -4.56 -8.57
CA ASP A 37 29.18 -5.83 -7.91
C ASP A 37 29.35 -5.76 -6.40
N THR A 38 30.31 -4.97 -5.91
CA THR A 38 30.55 -4.79 -4.47
C THR A 38 29.41 -3.99 -3.83
N VAL A 39 28.93 -2.95 -4.50
CA VAL A 39 27.79 -2.15 -4.06
C VAL A 39 26.53 -3.01 -4.08
N LYS A 40 26.29 -3.72 -5.17
CA LYS A 40 25.17 -4.65 -5.31
C LYS A 40 25.12 -5.67 -4.17
N GLN A 41 26.23 -6.34 -3.89
CA GLN A 41 26.31 -7.33 -2.83
C GLN A 41 26.07 -6.73 -1.45
N THR A 42 26.58 -5.54 -1.20
CA THR A 42 26.35 -4.82 0.07
C THR A 42 24.87 -4.45 0.24
N LEU A 43 24.25 -3.92 -0.81
CA LEU A 43 22.83 -3.56 -0.80
C LEU A 43 21.94 -4.79 -0.59
N VAL A 44 22.23 -5.90 -1.30
CA VAL A 44 21.51 -7.17 -1.14
C VAL A 44 21.60 -7.66 0.30
N THR A 45 22.81 -7.77 0.85
CA THR A 45 23.01 -8.26 2.23
C THR A 45 22.30 -7.37 3.25
N THR A 46 22.32 -6.05 3.03
CA THR A 46 21.65 -5.09 3.89
C THR A 46 20.13 -5.23 3.84
N ALA A 47 19.56 -5.26 2.63
CA ALA A 47 18.12 -5.39 2.44
C ALA A 47 17.57 -6.71 2.99
N GLU A 48 18.30 -7.80 2.75
CA GLU A 48 17.94 -9.11 3.29
C GLU A 48 17.99 -9.15 4.81
N GLY A 49 19.02 -8.60 5.43
CA GLY A 49 19.14 -8.52 6.87
C GLY A 49 18.08 -7.65 7.53
N LEU A 50 17.71 -6.52 6.89
CA LEU A 50 16.59 -5.69 7.32
C LEU A 50 15.27 -6.45 7.21
N THR A 51 15.04 -7.15 6.10
CA THR A 51 13.82 -7.94 5.89
C THR A 51 13.65 -9.01 6.96
N ASP A 52 14.69 -9.78 7.25
CA ASP A 52 14.66 -10.80 8.32
C ASP A 52 14.37 -10.20 9.69
N THR A 53 14.98 -9.05 9.97
CA THR A 53 14.77 -8.34 11.23
C THR A 53 13.33 -7.86 11.37
N ILE A 54 12.77 -7.27 10.30
CA ILE A 54 11.40 -6.73 10.27
C ILE A 54 10.37 -7.84 10.45
N ILE A 55 10.54 -8.96 9.73
CA ILE A 55 9.62 -10.10 9.80
C ILE A 55 9.65 -10.77 11.18
N ALA A 56 10.81 -10.77 11.85
CA ALA A 56 10.97 -11.37 13.17
C ALA A 56 10.44 -10.52 14.34
N LEU A 57 10.01 -9.27 14.09
CA LEU A 57 9.50 -8.38 15.14
C LEU A 57 8.14 -8.86 15.68
N SER A 58 7.96 -8.73 17.00
CA SER A 58 6.65 -8.91 17.63
C SER A 58 5.73 -7.71 17.38
N ASP A 59 4.42 -7.91 17.55
CA ASP A 59 3.43 -6.83 17.39
C ASP A 59 3.71 -5.64 18.32
N GLU A 60 4.15 -5.92 19.55
CA GLU A 60 4.53 -4.89 20.51
C GLU A 60 5.75 -4.09 20.04
N ASP A 61 6.76 -4.77 19.48
CA ASP A 61 7.94 -4.11 18.93
C ASP A 61 7.57 -3.24 17.72
N ILE A 62 6.74 -3.73 16.80
CA ILE A 62 6.24 -2.99 15.63
C ILE A 62 5.52 -1.72 16.10
N GLU A 63 4.58 -1.82 17.06
CA GLU A 63 3.87 -0.65 17.58
C GLU A 63 4.83 0.37 18.26
N ASN A 64 5.86 -0.09 18.95
CA ASN A 64 6.84 0.79 19.55
C ASN A 64 7.69 1.51 18.50
N TYR A 65 8.08 0.82 17.42
CA TYR A 65 8.87 1.42 16.34
C TYR A 65 8.08 2.38 15.44
N THR A 66 6.75 2.23 15.32
CA THR A 66 5.91 3.22 14.62
C THR A 66 5.87 4.58 15.34
N LYS A 67 6.29 4.62 16.61
CA LYS A 67 6.39 5.85 17.42
C LYS A 67 7.83 6.40 17.47
N SER A 68 8.75 5.85 16.68
CA SER A 68 10.13 6.32 16.57
C SER A 68 10.20 7.72 15.99
N SER A 69 11.30 8.42 16.21
CA SER A 69 11.60 9.69 15.55
C SER A 69 12.29 9.52 14.20
N ASP A 70 12.68 8.30 13.82
CA ASP A 70 13.32 7.98 12.57
C ASP A 70 12.27 7.68 11.50
N GLU A 71 12.25 8.51 10.44
CA GLU A 71 11.24 8.47 9.37
C GLU A 71 11.23 7.15 8.61
N PHE A 72 12.42 6.59 8.31
CA PHE A 72 12.52 5.30 7.66
C PHE A 72 11.92 4.19 8.54
N THR A 73 12.28 4.15 9.81
CA THR A 73 11.76 3.14 10.76
C THR A 73 10.25 3.21 10.88
N VAL A 74 9.68 4.41 11.02
CA VAL A 74 8.22 4.61 11.09
C VAL A 74 7.54 4.14 9.81
N GLY A 75 8.06 4.55 8.65
CA GLY A 75 7.54 4.14 7.34
C GLY A 75 7.58 2.63 7.13
N ALA A 76 8.74 2.01 7.41
CA ALA A 76 8.95 0.58 7.27
C ALA A 76 8.03 -0.25 8.19
N MET A 77 7.90 0.16 9.45
CA MET A 77 7.01 -0.53 10.40
C MET A 77 5.54 -0.36 10.03
N THR A 78 5.16 0.82 9.54
CA THR A 78 3.78 1.07 9.07
C THR A 78 3.45 0.20 7.85
N ALA A 79 4.37 0.11 6.87
CA ALA A 79 4.21 -0.73 5.70
C ALA A 79 4.09 -2.22 6.07
N TRP A 80 4.94 -2.70 6.99
CA TRP A 80 4.89 -4.07 7.47
C TRP A 80 3.63 -4.38 8.28
N ALA A 81 3.27 -3.53 9.23
CA ALA A 81 2.04 -3.68 10.01
C ALA A 81 0.79 -3.77 9.13
N GLY A 82 0.73 -2.99 8.05
CA GLY A 82 -0.38 -3.01 7.10
C GLY A 82 -0.46 -4.28 6.25
N SER A 83 0.66 -4.99 6.05
CA SER A 83 0.74 -6.14 5.15
C SER A 83 0.82 -7.50 5.86
N LYS A 84 1.27 -7.52 7.10
CA LYS A 84 1.56 -8.73 7.89
C LYS A 84 0.37 -9.70 7.96
N ASP A 85 -0.82 -9.21 8.24
CA ASP A 85 -2.03 -10.05 8.36
C ASP A 85 -2.48 -10.62 7.01
N GLU A 86 -2.16 -9.93 5.92
CA GLU A 86 -2.50 -10.36 4.56
C GLU A 86 -1.59 -11.47 4.06
N VAL A 87 -0.30 -11.43 4.40
CA VAL A 87 0.67 -12.42 3.94
C VAL A 87 0.74 -13.65 4.84
N GLY A 88 0.49 -13.52 6.13
CA GLY A 88 0.55 -14.62 7.10
C GLY A 88 1.97 -14.95 7.56
N ALA A 89 2.20 -16.21 8.00
CA ALA A 89 3.51 -16.62 8.51
C ALA A 89 4.54 -16.78 7.40
N LEU A 90 5.80 -16.51 7.73
CA LEU A 90 6.94 -16.71 6.82
C LEU A 90 7.09 -18.19 6.47
N LYS A 91 7.25 -18.50 5.19
CA LYS A 91 7.65 -19.83 4.70
C LYS A 91 9.14 -19.87 4.38
N GLU A 92 9.54 -19.17 3.35
CA GLU A 92 10.90 -19.15 2.85
C GLU A 92 11.17 -17.90 2.02
N ARG A 93 12.42 -17.59 1.75
CA ARG A 93 12.77 -16.62 0.73
C ARG A 93 12.68 -17.27 -0.64
N THR A 94 12.02 -16.60 -1.58
CA THR A 94 11.80 -17.09 -2.93
C THR A 94 12.46 -16.15 -3.92
N GLY A 95 13.34 -16.70 -4.73
CA GLY A 95 13.98 -15.95 -5.80
C GLY A 95 15.24 -15.21 -5.38
N GLU A 96 15.81 -14.49 -6.33
CA GLU A 96 17.03 -13.72 -6.19
C GLU A 96 16.70 -12.27 -5.89
N THR A 97 17.41 -11.67 -4.95
CA THR A 97 17.26 -10.25 -4.63
C THR A 97 17.73 -9.40 -5.82
N GLU A 98 16.86 -8.58 -6.35
CA GLU A 98 17.11 -7.73 -7.51
C GLU A 98 17.54 -6.33 -7.07
N VAL A 99 18.60 -5.80 -7.68
CA VAL A 99 19.08 -4.43 -7.47
C VAL A 99 19.03 -3.68 -8.79
N LYS A 100 18.35 -2.54 -8.78
CA LYS A 100 18.24 -1.61 -9.92
C LYS A 100 18.75 -0.24 -9.54
N ALA A 101 19.55 0.36 -10.40
CA ALA A 101 19.90 1.78 -10.28
C ALA A 101 18.69 2.64 -10.65
N SER A 102 18.51 3.75 -9.93
CA SER A 102 17.50 4.79 -10.17
C SER A 102 18.18 6.15 -10.15
N ASP A 103 17.51 7.20 -10.66
CA ASP A 103 18.08 8.56 -10.73
C ASP A 103 18.53 9.09 -9.36
N ASP A 104 17.82 8.71 -8.28
CA ASP A 104 18.08 9.19 -6.92
C ASP A 104 18.73 8.14 -6.01
N GLY A 105 19.07 6.94 -6.51
CA GLY A 105 19.65 5.89 -5.68
C GLY A 105 19.51 4.48 -6.24
N TYR A 106 19.27 3.54 -5.35
CA TYR A 106 19.13 2.12 -5.70
C TYR A 106 17.80 1.58 -5.19
N THR A 107 17.11 0.85 -6.05
CA THR A 107 15.92 0.08 -5.66
C THR A 107 16.32 -1.37 -5.49
N VAL A 108 16.10 -1.92 -4.30
CA VAL A 108 16.40 -3.33 -3.97
C VAL A 108 15.10 -4.04 -3.65
N THR A 109 14.83 -5.12 -4.39
CA THR A 109 13.63 -5.93 -4.23
C THR A 109 13.99 -7.29 -3.67
N VAL A 110 13.51 -7.59 -2.46
CA VAL A 110 13.70 -8.87 -1.77
C VAL A 110 12.38 -9.65 -1.83
N PRO A 111 12.31 -10.72 -2.64
CA PRO A 111 11.11 -11.56 -2.72
C PRO A 111 11.07 -12.54 -1.54
N VAL A 112 9.88 -12.64 -0.90
CA VAL A 112 9.65 -13.49 0.26
C VAL A 112 8.33 -14.23 0.10
N SER A 113 8.32 -15.55 0.36
CA SER A 113 7.10 -16.37 0.35
C SER A 113 6.54 -16.53 1.75
N PHE A 114 5.24 -16.30 1.86
CA PHE A 114 4.47 -16.47 3.10
C PHE A 114 3.35 -17.48 2.89
N GLU A 115 2.60 -17.77 3.95
CA GLU A 115 1.54 -18.81 3.91
C GLU A 115 0.36 -18.45 3.01
N LYS A 116 -0.05 -17.16 2.99
CA LYS A 116 -1.25 -16.72 2.29
C LYS A 116 -0.95 -16.08 0.93
N ALA A 117 0.14 -15.31 0.84
CA ALA A 117 0.54 -14.62 -0.37
C ALA A 117 2.05 -14.36 -0.34
N ASP A 118 2.68 -14.30 -1.50
CA ASP A 118 4.06 -13.85 -1.60
C ASP A 118 4.13 -12.32 -1.45
N ALA A 119 5.27 -11.78 -1.02
CA ALA A 119 5.47 -10.35 -0.92
C ALA A 119 6.88 -9.94 -1.35
N ASN A 120 6.98 -8.80 -2.02
CA ASN A 120 8.23 -8.17 -2.35
C ASN A 120 8.50 -7.02 -1.38
N PHE A 121 9.62 -7.07 -0.67
CA PHE A 121 10.11 -5.97 0.14
C PHE A 121 10.97 -5.08 -0.76
N VAL A 122 10.44 -3.91 -1.11
CA VAL A 122 11.08 -2.96 -2.02
C VAL A 122 11.70 -1.83 -1.20
N TYR A 123 13.03 -1.83 -1.12
CA TYR A 123 13.81 -0.80 -0.46
C TYR A 123 14.30 0.24 -1.46
N ILE A 124 14.30 1.50 -1.04
CA ILE A 124 14.98 2.58 -1.74
C ILE A 124 16.19 2.98 -0.90
N PHE A 125 17.37 2.93 -1.49
CA PHE A 125 18.61 3.36 -0.87
C PHE A 125 19.12 4.63 -1.54
N ASP A 126 19.54 5.60 -0.75
CA ASP A 126 20.15 6.84 -1.23
C ASP A 126 21.54 6.55 -1.84
N ALA A 127 21.80 7.09 -3.04
CA ALA A 127 23.03 6.85 -3.78
C ALA A 127 24.28 7.38 -3.08
N SER A 128 24.15 8.45 -2.29
CA SER A 128 25.28 9.16 -1.66
C SER A 128 25.67 8.56 -0.32
N THR A 129 24.69 8.11 0.44
CA THR A 129 24.89 7.59 1.80
C THR A 129 24.82 6.07 1.89
N GLY A 130 24.18 5.41 0.91
CA GLY A 130 23.88 3.98 0.98
C GLY A 130 22.89 3.61 2.08
N ALA A 131 22.19 4.60 2.66
CA ALA A 131 21.21 4.38 3.70
C ALA A 131 19.82 4.09 3.09
N PRO A 132 19.02 3.19 3.70
CA PRO A 132 17.65 2.98 3.28
C PRO A 132 16.80 4.21 3.63
N THR A 133 16.06 4.72 2.65
CA THR A 133 15.18 5.89 2.80
C THR A 133 13.71 5.52 2.82
N SER A 134 13.34 4.40 2.19
CA SER A 134 11.95 3.94 2.14
C SER A 134 11.87 2.42 2.06
N LEU A 135 10.80 1.86 2.61
CA LEU A 135 10.38 0.47 2.42
C LEU A 135 8.92 0.43 1.99
N THR A 136 8.66 -0.34 0.95
CA THR A 136 7.31 -0.71 0.53
C THR A 136 7.19 -2.23 0.56
N VAL A 137 6.11 -2.75 1.12
CA VAL A 137 5.77 -4.18 1.09
C VAL A 137 4.69 -4.38 0.04
N ASP A 138 5.08 -4.95 -1.10
CA ASP A 138 4.19 -5.22 -2.22
C ASP A 138 3.69 -6.67 -2.18
N VAL A 139 2.45 -6.85 -1.74
CA VAL A 139 1.83 -8.17 -1.58
C VAL A 139 1.38 -8.69 -2.94
N GLN A 140 1.93 -9.84 -3.33
CA GLN A 140 1.65 -10.50 -4.60
C GLN A 140 0.46 -11.46 -4.44
N TYR A 141 -0.72 -10.98 -4.80
CA TYR A 141 -1.91 -11.83 -4.75
C TYR A 141 -1.97 -12.80 -5.92
N SER A 142 -2.42 -14.02 -5.65
CA SER A 142 -2.69 -14.98 -6.73
C SER A 142 -3.74 -14.41 -7.70
N MET A 143 -3.69 -14.86 -8.97
CA MET A 143 -4.67 -14.45 -9.99
C MET A 143 -6.12 -14.68 -9.52
N ALA A 144 -6.37 -15.77 -8.78
CA ALA A 144 -7.68 -16.08 -8.22
C ALA A 144 -8.13 -15.05 -7.18
N GLU A 145 -7.23 -14.62 -6.28
CA GLU A 145 -7.55 -13.62 -5.26
C GLU A 145 -7.72 -12.22 -5.89
N THR A 146 -6.88 -11.87 -6.85
CA THR A 146 -7.00 -10.60 -7.60
C THR A 146 -8.35 -10.55 -8.34
N LEU A 147 -8.75 -11.64 -9.00
CA LEU A 147 -10.04 -11.73 -9.69
C LEU A 147 -11.20 -11.65 -8.69
N ARG A 148 -11.13 -12.34 -7.56
CA ARG A 148 -12.14 -12.28 -6.50
C ARG A 148 -12.31 -10.85 -5.97
N ARG A 149 -11.23 -10.14 -5.67
CA ARG A 149 -11.25 -8.73 -5.22
C ARG A 149 -11.87 -7.82 -6.28
N ALA A 150 -11.50 -8.00 -7.56
CA ALA A 150 -12.07 -7.24 -8.67
C ALA A 150 -13.58 -7.47 -8.81
N VAL A 151 -14.03 -8.73 -8.75
CA VAL A 151 -15.46 -9.09 -8.79
C VAL A 151 -16.22 -8.49 -7.60
N MET A 152 -15.68 -8.57 -6.39
CA MET A 152 -16.34 -7.98 -5.21
C MET A 152 -16.46 -6.46 -5.32
N ASN A 153 -15.43 -5.76 -5.80
CA ASN A 153 -15.50 -4.31 -6.02
C ASN A 153 -16.54 -3.96 -7.10
N THR A 154 -16.61 -4.74 -8.17
CA THR A 154 -17.60 -4.56 -9.24
C THR A 154 -19.02 -4.76 -8.72
N ILE A 155 -19.27 -5.83 -7.95
CA ILE A 155 -20.58 -6.10 -7.35
C ILE A 155 -20.99 -4.95 -6.42
N MET A 156 -20.07 -4.45 -5.60
CA MET A 156 -20.33 -3.33 -4.71
C MET A 156 -20.69 -2.04 -5.45
N GLY A 157 -19.98 -1.74 -6.55
CA GLY A 157 -20.28 -0.60 -7.42
C GLY A 157 -21.65 -0.72 -8.08
N ILE A 158 -21.99 -1.90 -8.61
CA ILE A 158 -23.29 -2.18 -9.23
C ILE A 158 -24.42 -2.08 -8.17
N ALA A 159 -24.23 -2.63 -6.98
CA ALA A 159 -25.20 -2.59 -5.90
C ALA A 159 -25.57 -1.16 -5.51
N ILE A 160 -24.59 -0.26 -5.41
CA ILE A 160 -24.83 1.17 -5.11
C ILE A 160 -25.71 1.80 -6.19
N VAL A 161 -25.42 1.54 -7.47
CA VAL A 161 -26.22 2.07 -8.59
C VAL A 161 -27.66 1.56 -8.54
N PHE A 162 -27.87 0.27 -8.25
CA PHE A 162 -29.22 -0.28 -8.09
C PHE A 162 -29.97 0.34 -6.92
N ILE A 163 -29.32 0.55 -5.78
CA ILE A 163 -29.93 1.21 -4.63
C ILE A 163 -30.39 2.62 -5.00
N VAL A 164 -29.56 3.39 -5.70
CA VAL A 164 -29.90 4.74 -6.16
C VAL A 164 -31.09 4.71 -7.15
N LEU A 165 -31.10 3.77 -8.10
CA LEU A 165 -32.20 3.62 -9.04
C LEU A 165 -33.52 3.25 -8.36
N ILE A 166 -33.49 2.34 -7.40
CA ILE A 166 -34.66 1.98 -6.59
C ILE A 166 -35.15 3.21 -5.81
N PHE A 167 -34.26 3.97 -5.21
CA PHE A 167 -34.61 5.19 -4.47
C PHE A 167 -35.24 6.25 -5.39
N LEU A 168 -34.66 6.49 -6.58
CA LEU A 168 -35.25 7.41 -7.57
C LEU A 168 -36.62 6.94 -8.05
N SER A 169 -36.77 5.64 -8.33
CA SER A 169 -38.08 5.07 -8.68
C SER A 169 -39.10 5.27 -7.58
N PHE A 170 -38.69 5.11 -6.34
CA PHE A 170 -39.58 5.36 -5.17
C PHE A 170 -39.98 6.84 -5.06
N LEU A 171 -39.06 7.79 -5.30
CA LEU A 171 -39.35 9.21 -5.33
C LEU A 171 -40.38 9.55 -6.43
N ILE A 172 -40.17 9.01 -7.65
CA ILE A 172 -41.12 9.22 -8.77
C ILE A 172 -42.50 8.65 -8.42
N TYR A 173 -42.54 7.49 -7.77
CA TYR A 173 -43.78 6.90 -7.28
C TYR A 173 -44.48 7.80 -6.23
N LEU A 174 -43.71 8.38 -5.29
CA LEU A 174 -44.25 9.34 -4.31
C LEU A 174 -44.80 10.58 -4.99
N PHE A 175 -44.12 11.14 -6.00
CA PHE A 175 -44.64 12.32 -6.74
C PHE A 175 -45.94 12.04 -7.49
N ARG A 176 -46.20 10.80 -7.89
CA ARG A 176 -47.47 10.40 -8.50
C ARG A 176 -48.65 10.55 -7.53
N PHE A 177 -48.43 10.47 -6.23
CA PHE A 177 -49.45 10.65 -5.20
C PHE A 177 -49.73 12.11 -4.85
N ILE A 178 -48.86 13.05 -5.29
CA ILE A 178 -49.08 14.47 -5.09
C ILE A 178 -50.13 14.92 -6.12
N PRO A 179 -51.37 15.25 -5.70
CA PRO A 179 -52.42 15.72 -6.62
C PRO A 179 -51.96 17.04 -7.24
N ASN A 180 -51.80 17.06 -8.55
CA ASN A 180 -51.42 18.25 -9.30
C ASN A 180 -52.58 19.23 -9.33
N PRO A 181 -52.61 20.32 -8.50
CA PRO A 181 -53.73 21.22 -8.43
C PRO A 181 -53.98 21.98 -9.74
N GLU A 182 -52.99 22.10 -10.59
CA GLU A 182 -53.15 22.74 -11.91
C GLU A 182 -53.88 21.87 -12.92
N ALA A 183 -53.71 20.54 -12.88
CA ALA A 183 -54.48 19.64 -13.72
C ALA A 183 -55.97 19.66 -13.45
N LYS A 184 -56.38 19.84 -12.16
CA LYS A 184 -57.78 20.02 -11.77
C LYS A 184 -58.34 21.36 -12.26
N LYS A 185 -57.58 22.44 -12.22
CA LYS A 185 -57.99 23.74 -12.75
C LYS A 185 -58.19 23.75 -14.25
N LYS A 186 -57.28 23.08 -15.02
CA LYS A 186 -57.44 22.94 -16.47
C LYS A 186 -58.63 22.07 -16.87
N ALA A 187 -58.90 20.99 -16.16
CA ALA A 187 -60.04 20.15 -16.42
C ALA A 187 -61.38 20.88 -16.12
N GLN A 188 -61.41 21.72 -15.08
CA GLN A 188 -62.57 22.53 -14.73
C GLN A 188 -62.81 23.69 -15.70
N ALA A 189 -61.76 24.30 -16.22
CA ALA A 189 -61.85 25.35 -17.27
C ALA A 189 -62.34 24.81 -18.62
N ALA A 190 -62.01 23.56 -18.95
CA ALA A 190 -62.46 22.90 -20.17
C ALA A 190 -63.91 22.39 -20.08
N ALA A 191 -64.48 22.27 -18.88
CA ALA A 191 -65.87 21.83 -18.65
C ALA A 191 -66.85 22.98 -18.47
N ALA A 192 -66.43 24.25 -18.60
CA ALA A 192 -67.36 25.39 -18.49
C ALA A 192 -68.20 25.45 -19.80
N PRO A 193 -69.52 25.50 -19.71
CA PRO A 193 -70.38 25.60 -20.88
C PRO A 193 -70.15 26.94 -21.58
N ALA A 194 -70.15 26.89 -22.95
CA ALA A 194 -70.00 28.06 -23.77
C ALA A 194 -71.17 29.03 -23.53
N PRO A 195 -70.96 30.37 -23.49
CA PRO A 195 -72.01 31.30 -23.30
C PRO A 195 -73.01 31.21 -24.48
N ALA A 196 -74.26 30.97 -24.21
CA ALA A 196 -75.37 30.99 -25.18
C ALA A 196 -75.49 32.37 -25.76
N SER A 197 -75.35 32.51 -27.06
CA SER A 197 -75.68 33.68 -27.87
C SER A 197 -77.17 33.68 -28.18
#